data_1d9b6daf4e774ee0913fa7cf1ece6d0b
#
_entry.id   1d9b6daf4e774ee0913fa7cf1ece6d0b
#
_cell.length_a   1.000
_cell.length_b   1.000
_cell.length_c   1.000
_cell.angle_alpha   90.00
_cell.angle_beta   90.00
_cell.angle_gamma   90.00
#
_symmetry.space_group_name_H-M   'P 1'
#
loop_
_entity.id
_entity.type
_entity.pdbx_description
1 polymer ?
#
loop_
_entity_poly.entity_id
_entity_poly.type
_entity_poly.pdbx_seq_one_letter_code
_entity_poly.pdbx_strand_id
1 'polypeptide(L)'
;MANLKGGSTKTTTAAFITHALAEAGLSVLAVDADGENESLLSWSEAGEWSIPVIGMPVTDLHRKLPGVVGDRYDAVVIDTPPMKERRGVVASAIRMGTHVLVPMAPTGMEYARVPAIRELVDDAGALAAEPPQLAVVLTRTVSNAASTEVYRQMLTDDGVRVLGPTVGRLERFAQAFGLPIANAATTAYGDIAAELLGVTTQ
;
A
#
# COMPACT_ATOMS: atom_id res chain seq x y z
N MET A 1 -1.63 3.21 -0.18
CA MET A 1 -1.81 2.11 -1.17
C MET A 1 -2.74 2.57 -2.27
N ALA A 2 -2.42 2.42 -3.55
CA ALA A 2 -3.28 2.88 -4.65
C ALA A 2 -3.46 1.80 -5.72
N ASN A 3 -4.67 1.64 -6.27
CA ASN A 3 -4.93 0.84 -7.46
C ASN A 3 -6.29 1.23 -8.06
N LEU A 4 -6.49 1.02 -9.36
CA LEU A 4 -7.71 1.41 -10.09
C LEU A 4 -8.97 0.61 -9.71
N LYS A 5 -8.83 -0.60 -9.16
CA LYS A 5 -9.93 -1.54 -8.94
C LYS A 5 -9.92 -2.14 -7.53
N GLY A 6 -11.09 -2.54 -7.04
CA GLY A 6 -11.24 -3.40 -5.88
C GLY A 6 -10.59 -4.78 -6.09
N GLY A 7 -10.26 -5.48 -5.01
CA GLY A 7 -9.66 -6.82 -5.04
C GLY A 7 -8.18 -6.88 -5.47
N SER A 8 -7.49 -5.76 -5.50
CA SER A 8 -6.06 -5.66 -5.86
C SER A 8 -5.08 -5.84 -4.68
N THR A 9 -5.52 -6.41 -3.57
CA THR A 9 -4.73 -6.64 -2.35
C THR A 9 -4.24 -5.37 -1.63
N LYS A 10 -4.82 -4.19 -1.87
CA LYS A 10 -4.45 -2.93 -1.21
C LYS A 10 -4.55 -3.03 0.31
N THR A 11 -5.73 -3.37 0.81
CA THR A 11 -6.00 -3.51 2.25
C THR A 11 -5.11 -4.57 2.89
N THR A 12 -4.94 -5.74 2.25
CA THR A 12 -4.02 -6.77 2.74
C THR A 12 -2.59 -6.26 2.80
N THR A 13 -2.15 -5.56 1.76
CA THR A 13 -0.79 -4.98 1.72
C THR A 13 -0.64 -3.88 2.79
N ALA A 14 -1.64 -3.00 2.96
CA ALA A 14 -1.63 -1.98 3.99
C ALA A 14 -1.54 -2.61 5.39
N ALA A 15 -2.37 -3.60 5.68
CA ALA A 15 -2.40 -4.31 6.96
C ALA A 15 -1.04 -4.93 7.31
N PHE A 16 -0.48 -5.72 6.40
CA PHE A 16 0.80 -6.41 6.65
C PHE A 16 1.99 -5.45 6.71
N ILE A 17 2.04 -4.39 5.90
CA ILE A 17 3.09 -3.37 5.99
C ILE A 17 2.98 -2.60 7.31
N THR A 18 1.77 -2.25 7.76
CA THR A 18 1.55 -1.63 9.06
C THR A 18 2.15 -2.45 10.19
N HIS A 19 1.86 -3.75 10.21
CA HIS A 19 2.40 -4.66 11.22
C HIS A 19 3.92 -4.87 11.07
N ALA A 20 4.43 -5.00 9.85
CA ALA A 20 5.87 -5.16 9.62
C ALA A 20 6.67 -3.95 10.12
N LEU A 21 6.17 -2.73 9.88
CA LEU A 21 6.78 -1.50 10.40
C LEU A 21 6.74 -1.43 11.94
N ALA A 22 5.59 -1.78 12.54
CA ALA A 22 5.45 -1.80 14.00
C ALA A 22 6.35 -2.86 14.66
N GLU A 23 6.43 -4.05 14.07
CA GLU A 23 7.32 -5.12 14.53
C GLU A 23 8.81 -4.76 14.35
N ALA A 24 9.13 -3.85 13.41
CA ALA A 24 10.47 -3.26 13.28
C ALA A 24 10.75 -2.14 14.30
N GLY A 25 9.82 -1.86 15.22
CA GLY A 25 9.98 -0.91 16.33
C GLY A 25 9.53 0.51 16.03
N LEU A 26 8.84 0.76 14.91
CA LEU A 26 8.30 2.07 14.57
C LEU A 26 6.94 2.30 15.23
N SER A 27 6.65 3.54 15.63
CA SER A 27 5.31 3.98 15.98
C SER A 27 4.52 4.22 14.68
N VAL A 28 3.47 3.44 14.45
CA VAL A 28 2.72 3.43 13.18
C VAL A 28 1.27 3.84 13.41
N LEU A 29 0.76 4.70 12.53
CA LEU A 29 -0.67 4.98 12.39
C LEU A 29 -1.16 4.37 11.07
N ALA A 30 -2.21 3.55 11.11
CA ALA A 30 -2.91 3.14 9.91
C ALA A 30 -4.15 4.02 9.67
N VAL A 31 -4.42 4.35 8.42
CA VAL A 31 -5.55 5.18 8.01
C VAL A 31 -6.37 4.45 6.97
N ASP A 32 -7.64 4.18 7.29
CA ASP A 32 -8.62 3.68 6.34
C ASP A 32 -9.29 4.87 5.65
N ALA A 33 -8.98 5.07 4.39
CA ALA A 33 -9.60 6.10 3.56
C ALA A 33 -10.71 5.55 2.63
N ASP A 34 -11.08 4.26 2.77
CA ASP A 34 -12.18 3.63 2.03
C ASP A 34 -13.46 3.60 2.86
N GLY A 35 -14.20 4.70 2.85
CA GLY A 35 -15.41 4.84 3.66
C GLY A 35 -16.62 4.02 3.19
N GLU A 36 -16.52 3.25 2.11
CA GLU A 36 -17.62 2.37 1.67
C GLU A 36 -17.43 0.94 2.21
N ASN A 37 -16.18 0.49 2.27
CA ASN A 37 -15.86 -0.87 2.70
C ASN A 37 -15.33 -0.90 4.15
N GLU A 38 -14.66 0.17 4.61
CA GLU A 38 -14.04 0.27 5.96
C GLU A 38 -13.26 -1.00 6.34
N SER A 39 -12.61 -1.60 5.33
CA SER A 39 -12.06 -2.95 5.46
C SER A 39 -10.87 -3.01 6.41
N LEU A 40 -10.02 -1.96 6.42
CA LEU A 40 -8.85 -1.92 7.30
C LEU A 40 -9.28 -1.67 8.75
N LEU A 41 -10.25 -0.77 8.95
CA LEU A 41 -10.80 -0.46 10.27
C LEU A 41 -11.51 -1.69 10.87
N SER A 42 -12.43 -2.31 10.12
CA SER A 42 -13.11 -3.54 10.55
C SER A 42 -12.14 -4.69 10.83
N TRP A 43 -11.07 -4.82 10.03
CA TRP A 43 -10.05 -5.83 10.30
C TRP A 43 -9.29 -5.54 11.60
N SER A 44 -8.95 -4.29 11.85
CA SER A 44 -8.24 -3.93 13.08
C SER A 44 -9.05 -4.22 14.34
N GLU A 45 -10.36 -4.00 14.29
CA GLU A 45 -11.28 -4.31 15.38
C GLU A 45 -11.39 -5.82 15.59
N ALA A 46 -11.69 -6.58 14.53
CA ALA A 46 -11.85 -8.04 14.60
C ALA A 46 -10.54 -8.76 14.96
N GLY A 47 -9.40 -8.26 14.50
CA GLY A 47 -8.06 -8.78 14.78
C GLY A 47 -7.43 -8.26 16.07
N GLU A 48 -8.15 -7.44 16.84
CA GLU A 48 -7.70 -6.84 18.12
C GLU A 48 -6.30 -6.19 18.02
N TRP A 49 -6.09 -5.34 16.99
CA TRP A 49 -4.77 -4.75 16.76
C TRP A 49 -4.40 -3.76 17.87
N SER A 50 -3.15 -3.85 18.34
CA SER A 50 -2.57 -2.84 19.23
C SER A 50 -2.15 -1.55 18.49
N ILE A 51 -2.06 -1.59 17.17
CA ILE A 51 -1.69 -0.46 16.32
C ILE A 51 -2.93 0.40 16.09
N PRO A 52 -2.85 1.72 16.30
CA PRO A 52 -3.99 2.59 16.09
C PRO A 52 -4.39 2.65 14.61
N VAL A 53 -5.69 2.52 14.36
CA VAL A 53 -6.32 2.64 13.05
C VAL A 53 -7.42 3.70 13.11
N ILE A 54 -7.45 4.61 12.15
CA ILE A 54 -8.50 5.64 12.06
C ILE A 54 -9.16 5.62 10.68
N GLY A 55 -10.47 5.86 10.64
CA GLY A 55 -11.20 6.11 9.40
C GLY A 55 -11.08 7.58 8.98
N MET A 56 -10.65 7.86 7.74
CA MET A 56 -10.58 9.23 7.20
C MET A 56 -10.89 9.27 5.69
N PRO A 57 -12.11 8.92 5.26
CA PRO A 57 -12.49 8.85 3.84
C PRO A 57 -12.86 10.22 3.25
N VAL A 58 -11.97 11.21 3.37
CA VAL A 58 -12.24 12.62 3.01
C VAL A 58 -11.31 13.12 1.91
N THR A 59 -11.81 14.02 1.06
CA THR A 59 -11.06 14.59 -0.07
C THR A 59 -10.01 15.62 0.34
N ASP A 60 -10.03 16.05 1.59
CA ASP A 60 -9.07 16.98 2.20
C ASP A 60 -8.17 16.30 3.26
N LEU A 61 -7.96 14.98 3.13
CA LEU A 61 -7.12 14.18 4.02
C LEU A 61 -5.73 14.80 4.20
N HIS A 62 -5.08 15.27 3.12
CA HIS A 62 -3.77 15.91 3.14
C HIS A 62 -3.69 17.17 4.04
N ARG A 63 -4.82 17.79 4.36
CA ARG A 63 -4.89 18.95 5.26
C ARG A 63 -5.19 18.55 6.70
N LYS A 64 -5.99 17.51 6.89
CA LYS A 64 -6.46 17.08 8.22
C LYS A 64 -5.51 16.12 8.91
N LEU A 65 -4.96 15.18 8.15
CA LEU A 65 -4.11 14.12 8.69
C LEU A 65 -2.85 14.63 9.40
N PRO A 66 -2.14 15.67 8.94
CA PRO A 66 -0.99 16.20 9.66
C PRO A 66 -1.28 16.61 11.11
N GLY A 67 -2.45 17.20 11.37
CA GLY A 67 -2.87 17.56 12.73
C GLY A 67 -3.19 16.35 13.63
N VAL A 68 -3.53 15.21 13.03
CA VAL A 68 -3.74 13.94 13.75
C VAL A 68 -2.41 13.24 14.00
N VAL A 69 -1.52 13.25 13.03
CA VAL A 69 -0.19 12.59 13.12
C VAL A 69 0.70 13.31 14.13
N GLY A 70 0.91 14.62 13.95
CA GLY A 70 1.89 15.38 14.75
C GLY A 70 3.26 14.68 14.73
N ASP A 71 3.93 14.71 15.88
CA ASP A 71 5.24 14.04 16.09
C ASP A 71 5.10 12.68 16.79
N ARG A 72 3.90 12.08 16.76
CA ARG A 72 3.61 10.84 17.52
C ARG A 72 3.92 9.57 16.77
N TYR A 73 4.03 9.63 15.46
CA TYR A 73 4.18 8.46 14.60
C TYR A 73 5.37 8.62 13.66
N ASP A 74 6.18 7.57 13.58
CA ASP A 74 7.33 7.48 12.67
C ASP A 74 6.86 7.14 11.25
N ALA A 75 5.73 6.43 11.12
CA ALA A 75 5.17 6.03 9.83
C ALA A 75 3.64 6.13 9.81
N VAL A 76 3.10 6.47 8.65
CA VAL A 76 1.66 6.45 8.38
C VAL A 76 1.39 5.58 7.16
N VAL A 77 0.52 4.57 7.31
CA VAL A 77 0.08 3.71 6.20
C VAL A 77 -1.35 4.05 5.85
N ILE A 78 -1.60 4.51 4.62
CA ILE A 78 -2.93 4.90 4.16
C ILE A 78 -3.46 3.85 3.19
N ASP A 79 -4.53 3.15 3.55
CA ASP A 79 -5.32 2.34 2.62
C ASP A 79 -6.35 3.22 1.93
N THR A 80 -6.46 3.10 0.61
CA THR A 80 -7.33 3.96 -0.20
C THR A 80 -8.39 3.16 -0.93
N PRO A 81 -9.56 3.78 -1.21
CA PRO A 81 -10.57 3.18 -2.05
C PRO A 81 -10.05 2.93 -3.48
N PRO A 82 -10.78 2.17 -4.30
CA PRO A 82 -10.50 2.10 -5.72
C PRO A 82 -10.52 3.48 -6.39
N MET A 83 -9.48 3.79 -7.17
CA MET A 83 -9.31 5.13 -7.78
C MET A 83 -10.49 5.55 -8.67
N LYS A 84 -11.15 4.60 -9.33
CA LYS A 84 -12.30 4.89 -10.20
C LYS A 84 -13.51 5.41 -9.43
N GLU A 85 -13.66 4.98 -8.18
CA GLU A 85 -14.84 5.28 -7.36
C GLU A 85 -14.67 6.57 -6.57
N ARG A 86 -13.46 6.82 -6.05
CA ARG A 86 -13.15 7.92 -5.13
C ARG A 86 -11.86 8.66 -5.48
N ARG A 87 -11.71 9.10 -6.75
CA ARG A 87 -10.48 9.78 -7.24
C ARG A 87 -10.00 10.92 -6.31
N GLY A 88 -10.92 11.72 -5.78
CA GLY A 88 -10.57 12.86 -4.90
C GLY A 88 -9.93 12.44 -3.58
N VAL A 89 -10.40 11.36 -2.96
CA VAL A 89 -9.82 10.81 -1.73
C VAL A 89 -8.42 10.25 -2.01
N VAL A 90 -8.28 9.47 -3.10
CA VAL A 90 -6.99 8.90 -3.49
C VAL A 90 -5.97 9.99 -3.82
N ALA A 91 -6.36 11.02 -4.59
CA ALA A 91 -5.49 12.16 -4.89
C ALA A 91 -5.05 12.90 -3.61
N SER A 92 -5.96 13.04 -2.64
CA SER A 92 -5.64 13.65 -1.34
C SER A 92 -4.64 12.80 -0.54
N ALA A 93 -4.80 11.48 -0.54
CA ALA A 93 -3.85 10.58 0.12
C ALA A 93 -2.47 10.61 -0.57
N ILE A 94 -2.41 10.66 -1.91
CA ILE A 94 -1.17 10.77 -2.67
C ILE A 94 -0.39 12.04 -2.29
N ARG A 95 -1.07 13.19 -2.14
CA ARG A 95 -0.42 14.46 -1.74
C ARG A 95 0.22 14.43 -0.36
N MET A 96 -0.23 13.55 0.51
CA MET A 96 0.30 13.37 1.86
C MET A 96 1.47 12.37 1.90
N GLY A 97 1.48 11.43 0.96
CA GLY A 97 2.40 10.29 1.00
C GLY A 97 3.79 10.63 0.46
N THR A 98 4.82 10.05 1.06
CA THR A 98 6.19 10.01 0.51
C THR A 98 6.33 8.91 -0.54
N HIS A 99 5.56 7.84 -0.39
CA HIS A 99 5.54 6.68 -1.29
C HIS A 99 4.12 6.32 -1.69
N VAL A 100 3.91 6.03 -2.97
CA VAL A 100 2.68 5.44 -3.49
C VAL A 100 2.97 4.01 -3.91
N LEU A 101 2.53 3.06 -3.10
CA LEU A 101 2.72 1.64 -3.37
C LEU A 101 1.51 1.08 -4.12
N VAL A 102 1.79 0.42 -5.24
CA VAL A 102 0.79 -0.19 -6.12
C VAL A 102 0.93 -1.71 -6.10
N PRO A 103 0.14 -2.42 -5.28
CA PRO A 103 0.11 -3.86 -5.35
C PRO A 103 -0.60 -4.32 -6.62
N MET A 104 0.03 -5.18 -7.41
CA MET A 104 -0.55 -5.76 -8.62
C MET A 104 -0.14 -7.20 -8.84
N ALA A 105 -1.03 -8.01 -9.42
CA ALA A 105 -0.65 -9.32 -9.91
C ALA A 105 0.10 -9.20 -11.25
N PRO A 106 1.05 -10.10 -11.56
CA PRO A 106 1.77 -10.12 -12.82
C PRO A 106 0.88 -10.63 -13.97
N THR A 107 -0.06 -9.78 -14.41
CA THR A 107 -1.02 -10.08 -15.47
C THR A 107 -1.18 -8.88 -16.41
N GLY A 108 -1.50 -9.14 -17.70
CA GLY A 108 -1.69 -8.09 -18.68
C GLY A 108 -2.80 -7.08 -18.30
N MET A 109 -3.85 -7.54 -17.62
CA MET A 109 -4.94 -6.67 -17.18
C MET A 109 -4.51 -5.68 -16.08
N GLU A 110 -3.67 -6.10 -15.16
CA GLU A 110 -3.13 -5.22 -14.12
C GLU A 110 -2.08 -4.27 -14.70
N TYR A 111 -1.18 -4.79 -15.54
CA TYR A 111 -0.17 -3.99 -16.23
C TYR A 111 -0.79 -2.86 -17.07
N ALA A 112 -1.84 -3.14 -17.83
CA ALA A 112 -2.54 -2.13 -18.64
C ALA A 112 -3.15 -0.96 -17.84
N ARG A 113 -3.22 -1.06 -16.51
CA ARG A 113 -3.73 -0.01 -15.62
C ARG A 113 -2.65 0.92 -15.09
N VAL A 114 -1.39 0.51 -15.14
CA VAL A 114 -0.26 1.25 -14.56
C VAL A 114 -0.13 2.67 -15.14
N PRO A 115 -0.28 2.91 -16.46
CA PRO A 115 -0.22 4.26 -17.00
C PRO A 115 -1.22 5.24 -16.37
N ALA A 116 -2.48 4.80 -16.18
CA ALA A 116 -3.50 5.66 -15.55
C ALA A 116 -3.27 5.90 -14.05
N ILE A 117 -2.62 4.95 -13.37
CA ILE A 117 -2.18 5.13 -11.97
C ILE A 117 -1.06 6.16 -11.93
N ARG A 118 -0.07 6.04 -12.81
CA ARG A 118 1.05 6.97 -12.92
C ARG A 118 0.58 8.39 -13.19
N GLU A 119 -0.29 8.57 -14.17
CA GLU A 119 -0.90 9.88 -14.48
C GLU A 119 -1.54 10.53 -13.24
N LEU A 120 -2.32 9.77 -12.45
CA LEU A 120 -2.91 10.31 -11.23
C LEU A 120 -1.85 10.64 -10.16
N VAL A 121 -0.81 9.83 -10.04
CA VAL A 121 0.28 10.09 -9.08
C VAL A 121 1.04 11.35 -9.47
N ASP A 122 1.33 11.53 -10.75
CA ASP A 122 2.00 12.71 -11.29
C ASP A 122 1.13 13.97 -11.10
N ASP A 123 -0.16 13.92 -11.45
CA ASP A 123 -1.13 15.02 -11.27
C ASP A 123 -1.28 15.43 -9.80
N ALA A 124 -1.46 14.45 -8.92
CA ALA A 124 -1.64 14.72 -7.49
C ALA A 124 -0.32 15.13 -6.82
N GLY A 125 0.78 14.51 -7.21
CA GLY A 125 2.13 14.77 -6.71
C GLY A 125 2.63 16.18 -7.06
N ALA A 126 2.25 16.71 -8.23
CA ALA A 126 2.55 18.08 -8.62
C ALA A 126 2.01 19.14 -7.64
N LEU A 127 1.04 18.79 -6.81
CA LEU A 127 0.44 19.63 -5.78
C LEU A 127 0.90 19.28 -4.36
N ALA A 128 1.81 18.32 -4.20
CA ALA A 128 2.42 17.95 -2.93
C ALA A 128 3.63 18.87 -2.62
N ALA A 129 4.03 18.93 -1.36
CA ALA A 129 5.25 19.65 -0.99
C ALA A 129 6.50 18.99 -1.60
N GLU A 130 6.49 17.64 -1.61
CA GLU A 130 7.46 16.80 -2.31
C GLU A 130 6.69 15.73 -3.09
N PRO A 131 7.00 15.52 -4.39
CA PRO A 131 6.35 14.49 -5.18
C PRO A 131 6.58 13.09 -4.60
N PRO A 132 5.54 12.28 -4.41
CA PRO A 132 5.71 10.93 -3.88
C PRO A 132 6.41 10.01 -4.88
N GLN A 133 7.15 9.04 -4.36
CA GLN A 133 7.75 8.00 -5.19
C GLN A 133 6.73 6.91 -5.50
N LEU A 134 6.42 6.69 -6.78
CA LEU A 134 5.62 5.56 -7.22
C LEU A 134 6.46 4.28 -7.23
N ALA A 135 5.96 3.23 -6.60
CA ALA A 135 6.55 1.89 -6.66
C ALA A 135 5.48 0.82 -6.83
N VAL A 136 5.77 -0.17 -7.67
CA VAL A 136 4.93 -1.35 -7.84
C VAL A 136 5.48 -2.49 -6.99
N VAL A 137 4.61 -3.20 -6.29
CA VAL A 137 4.90 -4.49 -5.68
C VAL A 137 4.12 -5.61 -6.38
N LEU A 138 4.84 -6.62 -6.88
CA LEU A 138 4.21 -7.78 -7.50
C LEU A 138 3.64 -8.69 -6.42
N THR A 139 2.32 -8.85 -6.44
CA THR A 139 1.56 -9.65 -5.47
C THR A 139 0.86 -10.81 -6.16
N ARG A 140 0.40 -11.80 -5.39
CA ARG A 140 -0.27 -13.00 -5.93
C ARG A 140 0.60 -13.72 -6.98
N THR A 141 1.90 -13.66 -6.81
CA THR A 141 2.85 -14.36 -7.69
C THR A 141 2.72 -15.87 -7.47
N VAL A 142 2.97 -16.63 -8.52
CA VAL A 142 2.99 -18.09 -8.48
C VAL A 142 4.43 -18.54 -8.61
N SER A 143 4.88 -19.44 -7.75
CA SER A 143 6.24 -19.97 -7.80
C SER A 143 6.54 -20.56 -9.18
N ASN A 144 7.75 -20.26 -9.68
CA ASN A 144 8.23 -20.71 -10.99
C ASN A 144 7.43 -20.23 -12.22
N ALA A 145 6.51 -19.28 -12.05
CA ALA A 145 5.83 -18.67 -13.18
C ALA A 145 6.71 -17.56 -13.80
N ALA A 146 7.02 -17.70 -15.09
CA ALA A 146 7.80 -16.71 -15.83
C ALA A 146 7.13 -15.32 -15.86
N SER A 147 5.81 -15.24 -15.66
CA SER A 147 5.06 -13.99 -15.69
C SER A 147 5.57 -12.95 -14.69
N THR A 148 6.06 -13.37 -13.52
CA THR A 148 6.58 -12.45 -12.51
C THR A 148 7.76 -11.64 -13.08
N GLU A 149 8.73 -12.32 -13.69
CA GLU A 149 9.90 -11.67 -14.25
C GLU A 149 9.57 -10.90 -15.53
N VAL A 150 8.72 -11.44 -16.39
CA VAL A 150 8.25 -10.75 -17.61
C VAL A 150 7.61 -9.40 -17.26
N TYR A 151 6.67 -9.36 -16.32
CA TYR A 151 6.02 -8.08 -15.95
C TYR A 151 6.94 -7.16 -15.16
N ARG A 152 7.88 -7.70 -14.37
CA ARG A 152 8.93 -6.89 -13.73
C ARG A 152 9.72 -6.15 -14.79
N GLN A 153 10.22 -6.87 -15.80
CA GLN A 153 11.03 -6.29 -16.88
C GLN A 153 10.22 -5.24 -17.66
N MET A 154 8.98 -5.56 -18.07
CA MET A 154 8.12 -4.61 -18.79
C MET A 154 7.89 -3.31 -18.01
N LEU A 155 7.61 -3.39 -16.72
CA LEU A 155 7.43 -2.22 -15.86
C LEU A 155 8.72 -1.40 -15.74
N THR A 156 9.86 -2.08 -15.61
CA THR A 156 11.17 -1.43 -15.52
C THR A 156 11.52 -0.72 -16.84
N ASP A 157 11.25 -1.35 -17.97
CA ASP A 157 11.44 -0.77 -19.31
C ASP A 157 10.56 0.47 -19.53
N ASP A 158 9.36 0.50 -18.93
CA ASP A 158 8.47 1.67 -18.89
C ASP A 158 8.93 2.75 -17.88
N GLY A 159 10.05 2.56 -17.20
CA GLY A 159 10.57 3.49 -16.19
C GLY A 159 9.76 3.50 -14.88
N VAL A 160 9.07 2.42 -14.55
CA VAL A 160 8.34 2.25 -13.28
C VAL A 160 9.23 1.52 -12.28
N ARG A 161 9.39 2.08 -11.08
CA ARG A 161 10.10 1.39 -9.99
C ARG A 161 9.31 0.15 -9.57
N VAL A 162 9.94 -1.01 -9.62
CA VAL A 162 9.37 -2.28 -9.11
C VAL A 162 10.21 -2.72 -7.92
N LEU A 163 9.55 -2.96 -6.78
CA LEU A 163 10.26 -3.42 -5.58
C LEU A 163 10.81 -4.84 -5.79
N GLY A 164 11.98 -5.12 -5.20
CA GLY A 164 12.65 -6.41 -5.29
C GLY A 164 11.79 -7.56 -4.75
N PRO A 165 11.26 -7.46 -3.52
CA PRO A 165 10.43 -8.51 -2.94
C PRO A 165 9.11 -8.70 -3.68
N THR A 166 8.62 -9.95 -3.70
CA THR A 166 7.31 -10.30 -4.27
C THR A 166 6.46 -11.03 -3.24
N VAL A 167 5.15 -10.80 -3.29
CA VAL A 167 4.20 -11.48 -2.41
C VAL A 167 3.54 -12.63 -3.14
N GLY A 168 3.84 -13.86 -2.74
CA GLY A 168 3.25 -15.07 -3.30
C GLY A 168 1.73 -15.15 -3.07
N ARG A 169 1.04 -15.90 -3.94
CA ARG A 169 -0.37 -16.26 -3.74
C ARG A 169 -0.46 -17.34 -2.65
N LEU A 170 -0.47 -16.91 -1.41
CA LEU A 170 -0.53 -17.79 -0.24
C LEU A 170 -1.87 -17.67 0.47
N GLU A 171 -2.39 -18.81 0.92
CA GLU A 171 -3.67 -18.87 1.63
C GLU A 171 -3.66 -18.03 2.91
N ARG A 172 -2.54 -18.00 3.62
CA ARG A 172 -2.38 -17.16 4.83
C ARG A 172 -2.64 -15.66 4.59
N PHE A 173 -2.41 -15.14 3.39
CA PHE A 173 -2.74 -13.76 3.04
C PHE A 173 -4.17 -13.61 2.55
N ALA A 174 -4.70 -14.63 1.85
CA ALA A 174 -6.05 -14.62 1.33
C ALA A 174 -7.11 -14.74 2.43
N GLN A 175 -6.79 -15.48 3.50
CA GLN A 175 -7.68 -15.76 4.64
C GLN A 175 -7.38 -14.91 5.89
N ALA A 176 -6.49 -13.92 5.77
CA ALA A 176 -6.03 -13.14 6.93
C ALA A 176 -7.07 -12.14 7.46
N PHE A 177 -8.04 -11.73 6.64
CA PHE A 177 -9.01 -10.72 7.02
C PHE A 177 -9.76 -11.10 8.31
N GLY A 178 -9.81 -10.17 9.26
CA GLY A 178 -10.45 -10.38 10.56
C GLY A 178 -9.62 -11.16 11.58
N LEU A 179 -8.43 -11.65 11.20
CA LEU A 179 -7.53 -12.37 12.10
C LEU A 179 -6.41 -11.47 12.62
N PRO A 180 -5.84 -11.76 13.81
CA PRO A 180 -4.62 -11.13 14.27
C PRO A 180 -3.46 -11.32 13.28
N ILE A 181 -2.66 -10.28 13.08
CA ILE A 181 -1.45 -10.36 12.26
C ILE A 181 -0.24 -10.44 13.19
N ALA A 182 0.59 -11.44 12.98
CA ALA A 182 1.84 -11.61 13.70
C ALA A 182 2.96 -12.03 12.75
N ASN A 183 4.20 -11.71 13.12
CA ASN A 183 5.40 -12.02 12.35
C ASN A 183 5.38 -11.46 10.92
N ALA A 184 4.72 -10.32 10.71
CA ALA A 184 4.66 -9.64 9.40
C ALA A 184 6.06 -9.25 8.92
N ALA A 185 6.94 -8.82 9.83
CA ALA A 185 8.33 -8.47 9.53
C ALA A 185 9.16 -9.63 8.98
N THR A 186 8.79 -10.90 9.25
CA THR A 186 9.47 -12.08 8.72
C THR A 186 8.88 -12.58 7.39
N THR A 187 7.97 -11.82 6.79
CA THR A 187 7.35 -12.13 5.50
C THR A 187 7.89 -11.21 4.42
N ALA A 188 7.52 -11.46 3.17
CA ALA A 188 7.82 -10.56 2.07
C ALA A 188 7.38 -9.09 2.34
N TYR A 189 6.40 -8.87 3.22
CA TYR A 189 6.00 -7.52 3.60
C TYR A 189 7.01 -6.81 4.50
N GLY A 190 7.78 -7.57 5.30
CA GLY A 190 8.93 -7.03 6.03
C GLY A 190 10.03 -6.56 5.09
N ASP A 191 10.36 -7.36 4.08
CA ASP A 191 11.35 -6.99 3.07
C ASP A 191 10.90 -5.76 2.27
N ILE A 192 9.61 -5.69 1.93
CA ILE A 192 9.01 -4.53 1.27
C ILE A 192 9.11 -3.28 2.16
N ALA A 193 8.78 -3.39 3.44
CA ALA A 193 8.88 -2.29 4.39
C ALA A 193 10.33 -1.79 4.53
N ALA A 194 11.29 -2.70 4.64
CA ALA A 194 12.72 -2.38 4.69
C ALA A 194 13.19 -1.65 3.43
N GLU A 195 12.79 -2.11 2.24
CA GLU A 195 13.15 -1.45 0.98
C GLU A 195 12.53 -0.05 0.85
N LEU A 196 11.30 0.16 1.34
CA LEU A 196 10.65 1.48 1.36
C LEU A 196 11.34 2.45 2.31
N LEU A 197 11.87 1.96 3.43
CA LEU A 197 12.64 2.74 4.38
C LEU A 197 14.10 2.97 3.96
N GLY A 198 14.55 2.37 2.85
CA GLY A 198 15.94 2.44 2.41
C GLY A 198 16.90 1.63 3.29
N VAL A 199 16.40 0.67 4.06
CA VAL A 199 17.19 -0.24 4.89
C VAL A 199 17.50 -1.48 4.05
N THR A 200 18.79 -1.70 3.78
CA THR A 200 19.23 -2.92 3.09
C THR A 200 19.19 -4.08 4.10
N THR A 201 18.30 -5.04 3.90
CA THR A 201 18.35 -6.34 4.61
C THR A 201 19.62 -7.08 4.17
N GLN A 202 20.54 -7.31 5.09
CA GLN A 202 21.74 -8.14 4.87
C GLN A 202 21.38 -9.62 4.86
#